data_128cea3389873c3f76d554e1efa3eb97
#
_entry.id   128cea3389873c3f76d554e1efa3eb97
#
_cell.length_a   1.000
_cell.length_b   1.000
_cell.length_c   1.000
_cell.angle_alpha   90.00
_cell.angle_beta   90.00
_cell.angle_gamma   90.00
#
_symmetry.space_group_name_H-M   'P 1'
#
loop_
_entity.id
_entity.type
_entity.pdbx_description
1 polymer ?
#
loop_
_entity_poly.entity_id
_entity_poly.type
_entity_poly.pdbx_seq_one_letter_code
_entity_poly.pdbx_strand_id
1 'polypeptide(L)'
;MNYPFIKLVVPTPLKQFKNGQLPANVLAPVATGGKMYSEAAKHFNALYAAAKTAGFKLRNVGDYRSFDSQVAMFNDRYVLTDQGAGVTRQYQGKTWYLKKGKAPSAAPDPTGLKGSNHGWGLAMDLGYEKDGKLTSMGGKCLEWMCANAPTYGFYLQGSDPKSKEFEAWHWQYALGDKAPSEAPAPAPSLKFDYPGTPVKQGAKGDVVKLVQAILGVATTGEFDAKTHELVRTWQKSKGLTYD
;
A
#
# COMPACT_ATOMS: atom_id res chain seq x y z
N MET A 1 -3.01 16.30 -3.49
CA MET A 1 -2.55 14.90 -3.58
C MET A 1 -3.71 14.04 -4.06
N ASN A 2 -3.49 13.14 -5.01
CA ASN A 2 -4.48 12.14 -5.42
C ASN A 2 -4.29 10.90 -4.54
N TYR A 3 -5.34 10.50 -3.81
CA TYR A 3 -5.33 9.30 -2.96
C TYR A 3 -5.88 8.12 -3.76
N PRO A 4 -5.03 7.16 -4.16
CA PRO A 4 -5.46 6.05 -5.01
C PRO A 4 -6.39 5.13 -4.23
N PHE A 5 -7.60 4.97 -4.73
CA PHE A 5 -8.63 4.13 -4.15
C PHE A 5 -9.20 3.16 -5.18
N ILE A 6 -9.38 1.93 -4.76
CA ILE A 6 -10.13 0.91 -5.49
C ILE A 6 -10.89 0.05 -4.48
N LYS A 7 -12.12 -0.32 -4.81
CA LYS A 7 -12.89 -1.24 -3.96
C LYS A 7 -12.23 -2.61 -4.01
N LEU A 8 -11.86 -3.14 -2.84
CA LEU A 8 -11.27 -4.47 -2.73
C LEU A 8 -12.25 -5.54 -3.20
N VAL A 9 -11.73 -6.45 -4.02
CA VAL A 9 -12.42 -7.68 -4.43
C VAL A 9 -11.60 -8.85 -3.93
N VAL A 10 -12.24 -9.73 -3.14
CA VAL A 10 -11.59 -10.94 -2.63
C VAL A 10 -11.30 -11.88 -3.79
N PRO A 11 -10.04 -12.30 -4.03
CA PRO A 11 -9.67 -13.24 -5.09
C PRO A 11 -10.44 -14.57 -4.98
N THR A 12 -10.76 -15.15 -6.12
CA THR A 12 -11.51 -16.41 -6.20
C THR A 12 -10.89 -17.54 -5.37
N PRO A 13 -9.55 -17.74 -5.35
CA PRO A 13 -8.93 -18.77 -4.50
C PRO A 13 -9.18 -18.61 -3.00
N LEU A 14 -9.46 -17.39 -2.52
CA LEU A 14 -9.73 -17.13 -1.11
C LEU A 14 -11.21 -17.36 -0.75
N LYS A 15 -12.14 -17.34 -1.69
CA LYS A 15 -13.59 -17.46 -1.43
C LYS A 15 -14.02 -18.80 -0.83
N GLN A 16 -13.18 -19.83 -0.93
CA GLN A 16 -13.40 -21.13 -0.28
C GLN A 16 -13.12 -21.11 1.23
N PHE A 17 -12.45 -20.08 1.74
CA PHE A 17 -12.11 -19.93 3.15
C PHE A 17 -13.02 -18.93 3.84
N LYS A 18 -12.90 -18.85 5.16
CA LYS A 18 -13.56 -17.82 5.98
C LYS A 18 -12.57 -16.72 6.34
N ASN A 19 -13.07 -15.49 6.46
CA ASN A 19 -12.25 -14.34 6.86
C ASN A 19 -11.58 -14.58 8.22
N GLY A 20 -10.28 -14.36 8.28
CA GLY A 20 -9.47 -14.61 9.48
C GLY A 20 -9.19 -16.08 9.78
N GLN A 21 -9.58 -17.01 8.89
CA GLN A 21 -9.36 -18.47 9.06
C GLN A 21 -8.61 -19.06 7.86
N LEU A 22 -7.68 -18.30 7.31
CA LEU A 22 -6.86 -18.76 6.20
C LEU A 22 -5.84 -19.79 6.68
N PRO A 23 -5.69 -20.93 5.98
CA PRO A 23 -4.65 -21.90 6.32
C PRO A 23 -3.24 -21.34 6.04
N ALA A 24 -2.26 -21.85 6.77
CA ALA A 24 -0.89 -21.34 6.71
C ALA A 24 -0.25 -21.42 5.31
N ASN A 25 -0.63 -22.39 4.51
CA ASN A 25 -0.08 -22.62 3.15
C ASN A 25 -0.54 -21.60 2.11
N VAL A 26 -1.58 -20.79 2.40
CA VAL A 26 -2.00 -19.68 1.52
C VAL A 26 -1.45 -18.33 1.98
N LEU A 27 -0.72 -18.30 3.08
CA LEU A 27 -0.07 -17.12 3.62
C LEU A 27 1.44 -17.19 3.38
N ALA A 28 2.04 -16.05 3.06
CA ALA A 28 3.48 -15.93 2.89
C ALA A 28 4.04 -14.76 3.73
N PRO A 29 5.30 -14.86 4.18
CA PRO A 29 5.94 -13.78 4.92
C PRO A 29 6.18 -12.56 4.04
N VAL A 30 6.16 -11.38 4.66
CA VAL A 30 6.50 -10.12 4.02
C VAL A 30 7.77 -9.52 4.59
N ALA A 31 8.47 -8.74 3.78
CA ALA A 31 9.81 -8.20 4.10
C ALA A 31 9.82 -7.25 5.32
N THR A 32 8.67 -6.69 5.70
CA THR A 32 8.53 -5.85 6.91
C THR A 32 8.22 -6.65 8.17
N GLY A 33 8.20 -7.99 8.08
CA GLY A 33 7.66 -8.89 9.11
C GLY A 33 6.14 -9.06 8.99
N GLY A 34 5.62 -10.19 9.50
CA GLY A 34 4.22 -10.56 9.38
C GLY A 34 3.93 -11.39 8.13
N LYS A 35 2.64 -11.51 7.79
CA LYS A 35 2.17 -12.36 6.68
C LYS A 35 1.03 -11.71 5.90
N MET A 36 0.95 -12.04 4.62
CA MET A 36 -0.18 -11.72 3.74
C MET A 36 -0.59 -12.96 2.94
N TYR A 37 -1.73 -12.87 2.24
CA TYR A 37 -2.04 -13.83 1.17
C TYR A 37 -0.84 -13.91 0.20
N SER A 38 -0.44 -15.12 -0.17
CA SER A 38 0.84 -15.38 -0.85
C SER A 38 1.05 -14.53 -2.11
N GLU A 39 0.00 -14.32 -2.91
CA GLU A 39 0.08 -13.45 -4.07
C GLU A 39 0.27 -11.97 -3.68
N ALA A 40 -0.50 -11.49 -2.72
CA ALA A 40 -0.34 -10.14 -2.18
C ALA A 40 1.04 -9.92 -1.56
N ALA A 41 1.59 -10.94 -0.90
CA ALA A 41 2.93 -10.89 -0.30
C ALA A 41 4.04 -10.69 -1.34
N LYS A 42 3.97 -11.36 -2.50
CA LYS A 42 4.93 -11.16 -3.60
C LYS A 42 4.94 -9.70 -4.05
N HIS A 43 3.75 -9.16 -4.32
CA HIS A 43 3.59 -7.78 -4.74
C HIS A 43 4.02 -6.77 -3.67
N PHE A 44 3.72 -7.06 -2.40
CA PHE A 44 4.14 -6.22 -1.28
C PHE A 44 5.67 -6.21 -1.14
N ASN A 45 6.33 -7.35 -1.27
CA ASN A 45 7.79 -7.43 -1.17
C ASN A 45 8.48 -6.62 -2.28
N ALA A 46 7.90 -6.61 -3.50
CA ALA A 46 8.37 -5.76 -4.59
C ALA A 46 8.14 -4.26 -4.30
N LEU A 47 6.96 -3.89 -3.79
CA LEU A 47 6.66 -2.52 -3.33
C LEU A 47 7.64 -2.07 -2.23
N TYR A 48 7.89 -2.94 -1.24
CA TYR A 48 8.84 -2.64 -0.16
C TYR A 48 10.26 -2.40 -0.68
N ALA A 49 10.73 -3.23 -1.62
CA ALA A 49 12.03 -3.04 -2.25
C ALA A 49 12.12 -1.70 -2.98
N ALA A 50 11.08 -1.32 -3.73
CA ALA A 50 10.99 -0.04 -4.40
C ALA A 50 10.95 1.15 -3.42
N ALA A 51 10.17 1.04 -2.35
CA ALA A 51 10.11 2.07 -1.31
C ALA A 51 11.47 2.26 -0.63
N LYS A 52 12.16 1.15 -0.31
CA LYS A 52 13.50 1.18 0.28
C LYS A 52 14.51 1.86 -0.65
N THR A 53 14.45 1.58 -1.95
CA THR A 53 15.28 2.25 -2.97
C THR A 53 15.02 3.76 -3.03
N ALA A 54 13.75 4.17 -2.87
CA ALA A 54 13.35 5.58 -2.80
C ALA A 54 13.66 6.26 -1.44
N GLY A 55 14.33 5.54 -0.52
CA GLY A 55 14.71 6.07 0.80
C GLY A 55 13.64 5.91 1.88
N PHE A 56 12.55 5.16 1.62
CA PHE A 56 11.49 4.93 2.59
C PHE A 56 11.55 3.50 3.14
N LYS A 57 11.95 3.34 4.38
CA LYS A 57 11.94 2.05 5.07
C LYS A 57 10.57 1.83 5.73
N LEU A 58 9.67 1.16 5.00
CA LEU A 58 8.34 0.84 5.51
C LEU A 58 8.42 -0.10 6.72
N ARG A 59 7.47 0.03 7.64
CA ARG A 59 7.36 -0.76 8.87
C ARG A 59 5.94 -1.32 8.98
N ASN A 60 5.84 -2.60 9.31
CA ASN A 60 4.58 -3.25 9.59
C ASN A 60 4.01 -2.77 10.93
N VAL A 61 2.74 -2.37 10.92
CA VAL A 61 1.94 -2.01 12.10
C VAL A 61 0.73 -2.94 12.25
N GLY A 62 0.31 -3.58 11.16
CA GLY A 62 -0.75 -4.58 11.13
C GLY A 62 -0.75 -5.34 9.81
N ASP A 63 -0.85 -6.66 9.88
CA ASP A 63 -0.81 -7.59 8.75
C ASP A 63 -2.00 -8.56 8.78
N TYR A 64 -1.87 -9.79 8.29
CA TYR A 64 -2.90 -10.82 8.41
C TYR A 64 -3.40 -10.93 9.85
N ARG A 65 -4.71 -10.84 10.03
CA ARG A 65 -5.36 -10.92 11.34
C ARG A 65 -6.27 -12.14 11.39
N SER A 66 -5.97 -13.05 12.32
CA SER A 66 -6.84 -14.20 12.57
C SER A 66 -8.21 -13.75 13.08
N PHE A 67 -9.22 -14.62 12.91
CA PHE A 67 -10.56 -14.37 13.41
C PHE A 67 -10.56 -14.13 14.93
N ASP A 68 -9.83 -14.95 15.68
CA ASP A 68 -9.73 -14.80 17.15
C ASP A 68 -9.09 -13.47 17.55
N SER A 69 -8.05 -13.05 16.82
CA SER A 69 -7.42 -11.73 17.01
C SER A 69 -8.40 -10.58 16.70
N GLN A 70 -9.23 -10.75 15.66
CA GLN A 70 -10.26 -9.76 15.34
C GLN A 70 -11.33 -9.70 16.43
N VAL A 71 -11.76 -10.85 16.97
CA VAL A 71 -12.70 -10.93 18.10
C VAL A 71 -12.12 -10.26 19.34
N ALA A 72 -10.87 -10.57 19.68
CA ALA A 72 -10.19 -9.97 20.84
C ALA A 72 -10.09 -8.44 20.71
N MET A 73 -9.66 -7.95 19.54
CA MET A 73 -9.60 -6.51 19.25
C MET A 73 -10.97 -5.86 19.32
N PHE A 74 -12.00 -6.49 18.79
CA PHE A 74 -13.37 -5.97 18.82
C PHE A 74 -13.87 -5.84 20.26
N ASN A 75 -13.71 -6.88 21.09
CA ASN A 75 -14.12 -6.87 22.51
C ASN A 75 -13.33 -5.85 23.34
N ASP A 76 -12.05 -5.58 22.98
CA ASP A 76 -11.29 -4.48 23.59
C ASP A 76 -11.89 -3.11 23.27
N ARG A 77 -12.44 -2.94 22.06
CA ARG A 77 -12.85 -1.62 21.55
C ARG A 77 -14.34 -1.33 21.69
N TYR A 78 -15.19 -2.34 21.74
CA TYR A 78 -16.65 -2.18 21.73
C TYR A 78 -17.31 -2.77 22.97
N VAL A 79 -18.46 -2.21 23.33
CA VAL A 79 -19.34 -2.63 24.44
C VAL A 79 -20.79 -2.54 24.02
N LEU A 80 -21.70 -3.15 24.82
CA LEU A 80 -23.15 -3.16 24.56
C LEU A 80 -23.86 -1.88 24.99
N THR A 81 -23.20 -0.99 25.72
CA THR A 81 -23.78 0.27 26.22
C THR A 81 -23.13 1.44 25.51
N ASP A 82 -23.94 2.38 25.02
CA ASP A 82 -23.43 3.59 24.34
C ASP A 82 -22.58 4.44 25.30
N GLN A 83 -21.38 4.76 24.88
CA GLN A 83 -20.43 5.62 25.61
C GLN A 83 -20.24 6.99 24.91
N GLY A 84 -21.10 7.33 23.96
CA GLY A 84 -21.08 8.63 23.28
C GLY A 84 -19.94 8.79 22.25
N ALA A 85 -19.34 7.69 21.75
CA ALA A 85 -18.32 7.77 20.71
C ALA A 85 -18.90 7.92 19.29
N GLY A 86 -20.22 7.74 19.13
CA GLY A 86 -20.93 7.95 17.85
C GLY A 86 -20.65 6.90 16.78
N VAL A 87 -20.02 5.77 17.11
CA VAL A 87 -19.72 4.68 16.18
C VAL A 87 -20.30 3.37 16.69
N THR A 88 -21.05 2.68 15.85
CA THR A 88 -21.65 1.37 16.20
C THR A 88 -21.25 0.29 15.20
N ARG A 89 -21.39 -0.96 15.63
CA ARG A 89 -21.26 -2.17 14.79
C ARG A 89 -22.34 -3.18 15.16
N GLN A 90 -22.80 -3.93 14.16
CA GLN A 90 -23.66 -5.08 14.38
C GLN A 90 -22.80 -6.34 14.52
N TYR A 91 -22.96 -7.07 15.62
CA TYR A 91 -22.24 -8.32 15.84
C TYR A 91 -23.08 -9.26 16.73
N GLN A 92 -23.22 -10.52 16.34
CA GLN A 92 -24.04 -11.53 17.04
C GLN A 92 -25.47 -11.06 17.34
N GLY A 93 -26.12 -10.40 16.37
CA GLY A 93 -27.49 -9.91 16.51
C GLY A 93 -27.66 -8.72 17.46
N LYS A 94 -26.57 -8.14 17.95
CA LYS A 94 -26.60 -7.00 18.89
C LYS A 94 -25.91 -5.79 18.29
N THR A 95 -26.34 -4.60 18.75
CA THR A 95 -25.63 -3.34 18.48
C THR A 95 -24.53 -3.14 19.52
N TRP A 96 -23.30 -2.97 19.03
CA TRP A 96 -22.13 -2.70 19.84
C TRP A 96 -21.68 -1.26 19.61
N TYR A 97 -21.29 -0.59 20.67
CA TYR A 97 -20.87 0.81 20.70
C TYR A 97 -19.39 0.91 20.93
N LEU A 98 -18.71 1.77 20.15
CA LEU A 98 -17.30 2.04 20.33
C LEU A 98 -17.05 2.66 21.70
N LYS A 99 -16.08 2.16 22.44
CA LYS A 99 -15.62 2.76 23.69
C LYS A 99 -15.00 4.13 23.41
N LYS A 100 -15.26 5.09 24.26
CA LYS A 100 -14.66 6.43 24.16
C LYS A 100 -13.13 6.35 24.17
N GLY A 101 -12.48 7.03 23.23
CA GLY A 101 -11.02 7.05 23.08
C GLY A 101 -10.41 5.84 22.36
N LYS A 102 -11.22 4.85 21.93
CA LYS A 102 -10.73 3.75 21.09
C LYS A 102 -10.88 4.08 19.61
N ALA A 103 -9.96 3.54 18.79
CA ALA A 103 -10.07 3.60 17.33
C ALA A 103 -11.13 2.59 16.83
N PRO A 104 -11.94 2.91 15.81
CA PRO A 104 -12.88 1.97 15.22
C PRO A 104 -12.19 0.72 14.66
N SER A 105 -12.93 -0.38 14.58
CA SER A 105 -12.53 -1.58 13.85
C SER A 105 -13.76 -2.22 13.20
N ALA A 106 -13.53 -3.11 12.22
CA ALA A 106 -14.60 -3.93 11.67
C ALA A 106 -15.12 -4.89 12.74
N ALA A 107 -16.41 -5.22 12.68
CA ALA A 107 -16.96 -6.33 13.45
C ALA A 107 -16.37 -7.67 12.97
N PRO A 108 -16.20 -8.66 13.85
CA PRO A 108 -15.84 -10.00 13.41
C PRO A 108 -16.92 -10.56 12.50
N ASP A 109 -16.53 -11.00 11.30
CA ASP A 109 -17.44 -11.62 10.35
C ASP A 109 -16.73 -12.80 9.67
N PRO A 110 -17.01 -14.03 10.06
CA PRO A 110 -16.38 -15.21 9.49
C PRO A 110 -16.79 -15.42 8.02
N THR A 111 -17.91 -14.85 7.57
CA THR A 111 -18.32 -14.96 6.15
C THR A 111 -17.46 -14.05 5.26
N GLY A 112 -16.85 -13.01 5.83
CA GLY A 112 -15.99 -12.06 5.14
C GLY A 112 -16.72 -10.99 4.33
N LEU A 113 -18.05 -11.01 4.30
CA LEU A 113 -18.83 -10.01 3.54
C LEU A 113 -18.72 -8.60 4.14
N LYS A 114 -18.51 -8.51 5.46
CA LYS A 114 -18.39 -7.27 6.24
C LYS A 114 -17.19 -7.29 7.21
N GLY A 115 -16.31 -8.27 7.08
CA GLY A 115 -15.14 -8.46 7.93
C GLY A 115 -13.99 -7.54 7.56
N SER A 116 -12.90 -7.67 8.30
CA SER A 116 -11.68 -6.91 8.07
C SER A 116 -10.92 -7.43 6.84
N ASN A 117 -10.39 -6.53 6.01
CA ASN A 117 -9.52 -6.89 4.88
C ASN A 117 -8.21 -7.57 5.32
N HIS A 118 -7.77 -7.32 6.57
CA HIS A 118 -6.68 -8.05 7.20
C HIS A 118 -6.97 -9.54 7.37
N GLY A 119 -8.23 -9.92 7.60
CA GLY A 119 -8.63 -11.32 7.73
C GLY A 119 -8.55 -12.12 6.41
N TRP A 120 -8.47 -11.44 5.28
CA TRP A 120 -8.17 -12.04 3.97
C TRP A 120 -6.67 -12.06 3.64
N GLY A 121 -5.82 -11.50 4.52
CA GLY A 121 -4.41 -11.29 4.22
C GLY A 121 -4.19 -10.32 3.05
N LEU A 122 -5.16 -9.46 2.78
CA LEU A 122 -5.14 -8.52 1.66
C LEU A 122 -4.85 -7.08 2.09
N ALA A 123 -4.66 -6.82 3.39
CA ALA A 123 -4.37 -5.49 3.91
C ALA A 123 -3.14 -5.48 4.81
N MET A 124 -2.43 -4.35 4.76
CA MET A 124 -1.32 -3.99 5.63
C MET A 124 -1.53 -2.61 6.20
N ASP A 125 -1.36 -2.48 7.51
CA ASP A 125 -1.19 -1.17 8.15
C ASP A 125 0.30 -0.86 8.19
N LEU A 126 0.69 0.30 7.65
CA LEU A 126 2.07 0.68 7.44
C LEU A 126 2.42 2.00 8.12
N GLY A 127 3.53 2.02 8.82
CA GLY A 127 4.31 3.20 9.11
C GLY A 127 5.61 3.20 8.32
N TYR A 128 6.51 4.10 8.64
CA TYR A 128 7.86 4.11 8.10
C TYR A 128 8.88 4.55 9.15
N GLU A 129 10.14 4.19 8.93
CA GLU A 129 11.23 4.61 9.80
C GLU A 129 11.73 5.98 9.40
N LYS A 130 11.76 6.92 10.35
CA LYS A 130 12.36 8.23 10.20
C LYS A 130 13.27 8.47 11.42
N ASP A 131 14.52 8.80 11.17
CA ASP A 131 15.53 9.06 12.22
C ASP A 131 15.62 7.91 13.25
N GLY A 132 15.57 6.65 12.75
CA GLY A 132 15.60 5.44 13.57
C GLY A 132 14.30 5.13 14.32
N LYS A 133 13.24 5.92 14.19
CA LYS A 133 11.98 5.77 14.91
C LYS A 133 10.83 5.42 13.97
N LEU A 134 9.90 4.59 14.46
CA LEU A 134 8.64 4.35 13.77
C LEU A 134 7.82 5.65 13.72
N THR A 135 7.42 6.03 12.53
CA THR A 135 6.61 7.23 12.24
C THR A 135 5.34 6.82 11.52
N SER A 136 4.22 7.47 11.83
CA SER A 136 2.96 7.26 11.13
C SER A 136 3.08 7.63 9.66
N MET A 137 2.34 6.88 8.80
CA MET A 137 2.29 7.14 7.36
C MET A 137 1.85 8.59 7.08
N GLY A 138 2.69 9.36 6.39
CA GLY A 138 2.43 10.76 6.10
C GLY A 138 3.55 11.43 5.31
N GLY A 139 3.37 12.72 4.99
CA GLY A 139 4.36 13.54 4.29
C GLY A 139 4.87 12.91 3.00
N LYS A 140 6.16 13.04 2.72
CA LYS A 140 6.79 12.53 1.48
C LYS A 140 6.68 11.01 1.32
N CYS A 141 6.61 10.23 2.42
CA CYS A 141 6.40 8.79 2.33
C CYS A 141 5.00 8.47 1.80
N LEU A 142 3.96 9.12 2.31
CA LEU A 142 2.59 8.95 1.81
C LEU A 142 2.46 9.43 0.36
N GLU A 143 3.09 10.55 -0.01
CA GLU A 143 3.12 11.04 -1.39
C GLU A 143 3.72 10.02 -2.34
N TRP A 144 4.86 9.45 -1.96
CA TRP A 144 5.52 8.39 -2.72
C TRP A 144 4.64 7.15 -2.82
N MET A 145 4.05 6.70 -1.71
CA MET A 145 3.15 5.55 -1.69
C MET A 145 1.93 5.77 -2.61
N CYS A 146 1.29 6.94 -2.55
CA CYS A 146 0.15 7.26 -3.42
C CYS A 146 0.52 7.23 -4.91
N ALA A 147 1.73 7.61 -5.27
CA ALA A 147 2.18 7.61 -6.66
C ALA A 147 2.62 6.23 -7.16
N ASN A 148 3.14 5.36 -6.29
CA ASN A 148 3.83 4.14 -6.72
C ASN A 148 3.14 2.83 -6.29
N ALA A 149 2.46 2.80 -5.13
CA ALA A 149 1.83 1.58 -4.65
C ALA A 149 0.79 0.97 -5.61
N PRO A 150 0.02 1.75 -6.42
CA PRO A 150 -0.89 1.21 -7.42
C PRO A 150 -0.21 0.32 -8.47
N THR A 151 1.04 0.60 -8.84
CA THR A 151 1.82 -0.25 -9.77
C THR A 151 1.98 -1.67 -9.22
N TYR A 152 2.01 -1.82 -7.89
CA TYR A 152 2.13 -3.09 -7.19
C TYR A 152 0.77 -3.64 -6.72
N GLY A 153 -0.33 -3.01 -7.14
CA GLY A 153 -1.68 -3.43 -6.78
C GLY A 153 -2.15 -3.02 -5.39
N PHE A 154 -1.46 -2.08 -4.74
CA PHE A 154 -1.83 -1.57 -3.42
C PHE A 154 -2.52 -0.21 -3.50
N TYR A 155 -3.65 -0.11 -2.82
CA TYR A 155 -4.52 1.06 -2.81
C TYR A 155 -4.97 1.37 -1.39
N LEU A 156 -5.32 2.62 -1.12
CA LEU A 156 -5.97 3.02 0.14
C LEU A 156 -7.40 2.48 0.22
N GLN A 157 -7.91 2.30 1.41
CA GLN A 157 -9.30 1.90 1.63
C GLN A 157 -10.30 3.02 1.33
N GLY A 158 -9.89 4.28 1.40
CA GLY A 158 -10.70 5.46 1.07
C GLY A 158 -9.88 6.53 0.37
N SER A 159 -10.55 7.42 -0.37
CA SER A 159 -9.93 8.50 -1.15
C SER A 159 -10.15 9.90 -0.56
N ASP A 160 -11.01 10.04 0.43
CA ASP A 160 -11.32 11.34 1.04
C ASP A 160 -10.57 11.51 2.38
N PRO A 161 -9.49 12.32 2.41
CA PRO A 161 -8.71 12.56 3.63
C PRO A 161 -9.47 13.34 4.71
N LYS A 162 -10.63 13.91 4.38
CA LYS A 162 -11.50 14.59 5.35
C LYS A 162 -12.48 13.62 6.01
N SER A 163 -12.63 12.42 5.46
CA SER A 163 -13.45 11.37 6.06
C SER A 163 -12.85 10.91 7.38
N LYS A 164 -13.71 10.70 8.39
CA LYS A 164 -13.31 10.07 9.66
C LYS A 164 -12.84 8.61 9.49
N GLU A 165 -13.09 8.01 8.32
CA GLU A 165 -12.72 6.63 7.99
C GLU A 165 -11.44 6.58 7.12
N PHE A 166 -10.83 7.73 6.81
CA PHE A 166 -9.58 7.77 6.04
C PHE A 166 -8.42 7.32 6.93
N GLU A 167 -7.75 6.29 6.48
CA GLU A 167 -6.60 5.68 7.14
C GLU A 167 -5.39 5.68 6.20
N ALA A 168 -4.53 6.69 6.32
CA ALA A 168 -3.34 6.83 5.47
C ALA A 168 -2.36 5.65 5.59
N TRP A 169 -2.46 4.89 6.68
CA TRP A 169 -1.64 3.71 6.96
C TRP A 169 -2.20 2.42 6.36
N HIS A 170 -3.52 2.35 6.03
CA HIS A 170 -4.21 1.14 5.59
C HIS A 170 -4.13 0.94 4.08
N TRP A 171 -3.26 0.05 3.65
CA TRP A 171 -3.04 -0.29 2.24
C TRP A 171 -3.56 -1.68 1.93
N GLN A 172 -4.38 -1.81 0.89
CA GLN A 172 -5.00 -3.06 0.52
C GLN A 172 -4.62 -3.50 -0.88
N TYR A 173 -4.33 -4.79 -1.05
CA TYR A 173 -4.10 -5.42 -2.33
C TYR A 173 -5.42 -5.66 -3.06
N ALA A 174 -5.64 -4.99 -4.18
CA ALA A 174 -6.94 -4.94 -4.84
C ALA A 174 -6.94 -5.40 -6.30
N LEU A 175 -5.92 -6.13 -6.75
CA LEU A 175 -5.90 -6.69 -8.12
C LEU A 175 -6.88 -7.87 -8.28
N GLY A 176 -7.24 -8.56 -7.20
CA GLY A 176 -8.15 -9.70 -7.27
C GLY A 176 -7.60 -10.80 -8.17
N ASP A 177 -8.48 -11.36 -9.02
CA ASP A 177 -8.12 -12.41 -10.00
C ASP A 177 -7.39 -11.85 -11.24
N LYS A 178 -7.19 -10.53 -11.31
CA LYS A 178 -6.47 -9.85 -12.41
C LYS A 178 -4.98 -9.65 -12.10
N ALA A 179 -4.52 -10.17 -10.96
CA ALA A 179 -3.12 -10.08 -10.61
C ALA A 179 -2.25 -10.73 -11.71
N PRO A 180 -1.21 -10.05 -12.20
CA PRO A 180 -0.21 -10.70 -13.04
C PRO A 180 0.50 -11.78 -12.23
N SER A 181 0.93 -12.87 -12.89
CA SER A 181 1.61 -14.00 -12.24
C SER A 181 2.92 -13.60 -11.54
N GLU A 182 3.51 -12.51 -11.97
CA GLU A 182 4.71 -11.93 -11.38
C GLU A 182 4.45 -10.51 -10.88
N ALA A 183 4.94 -10.21 -9.69
CA ALA A 183 4.95 -8.85 -9.19
C ALA A 183 5.87 -7.99 -10.07
N PRO A 184 5.53 -6.71 -10.32
CA PRO A 184 6.43 -5.81 -11.03
C PRO A 184 7.81 -5.83 -10.38
N ALA A 185 8.86 -5.92 -11.18
CA ALA A 185 10.21 -5.79 -10.68
C ALA A 185 10.34 -4.46 -9.91
N PRO A 186 11.02 -4.44 -8.76
CA PRO A 186 11.33 -3.17 -8.12
C PRO A 186 12.12 -2.32 -9.11
N ALA A 187 11.78 -1.03 -9.18
CA ALA A 187 12.57 -0.10 -9.98
C ALA A 187 14.05 -0.30 -9.62
N PRO A 188 14.93 -0.41 -10.61
CA PRO A 188 16.35 -0.65 -10.35
C PRO A 188 16.85 0.35 -9.31
N SER A 189 17.56 -0.14 -8.30
CA SER A 189 18.22 0.70 -7.29
C SER A 189 19.41 1.38 -7.96
N LEU A 190 19.12 2.43 -8.71
CA LEU A 190 20.17 3.23 -9.29
C LEU A 190 20.63 4.18 -8.20
N LYS A 191 21.71 3.85 -7.49
CA LYS A 191 22.52 4.84 -6.84
C LYS A 191 23.02 5.77 -7.94
N PHE A 192 22.40 6.93 -8.00
CA PHE A 192 22.77 7.93 -8.95
C PHE A 192 23.81 8.86 -8.31
N ASP A 193 25.06 8.64 -8.64
CA ASP A 193 26.05 9.68 -8.50
C ASP A 193 25.85 10.62 -9.67
N TYR A 194 25.43 11.86 -9.40
CA TYR A 194 25.25 12.88 -10.44
C TYR A 194 26.52 12.96 -11.28
N PRO A 195 26.46 12.77 -12.63
CA PRO A 195 27.64 12.62 -13.45
C PRO A 195 28.42 13.95 -13.63
N GLY A 196 28.02 15.01 -12.94
CA GLY A 196 28.63 16.33 -13.05
C GLY A 196 28.29 17.09 -14.33
N THR A 197 27.63 16.43 -15.28
CA THR A 197 27.21 17.01 -16.57
C THR A 197 25.72 16.77 -16.81
N PRO A 198 24.98 17.73 -17.39
CA PRO A 198 23.57 17.55 -17.74
C PRO A 198 23.38 16.39 -18.71
N VAL A 199 22.41 15.53 -18.44
CA VAL A 199 21.98 14.45 -19.33
C VAL A 199 21.02 15.03 -20.36
N LYS A 200 21.38 14.99 -21.64
CA LYS A 200 20.61 15.60 -22.73
C LYS A 200 20.45 14.65 -23.92
N GLN A 201 19.67 15.06 -24.92
CA GLN A 201 19.43 14.28 -26.12
C GLN A 201 20.75 13.81 -26.75
N GLY A 202 20.79 12.53 -27.15
CA GLY A 202 21.99 11.86 -27.65
C GLY A 202 22.81 11.15 -26.55
N ALA A 203 22.57 11.40 -25.25
CA ALA A 203 23.23 10.68 -24.18
C ALA A 203 22.81 9.20 -24.19
N LYS A 204 23.73 8.31 -23.79
CA LYS A 204 23.50 6.87 -23.67
C LYS A 204 23.99 6.33 -22.32
N GLY A 205 23.43 5.18 -21.91
CA GLY A 205 23.88 4.43 -20.74
C GLY A 205 22.87 4.39 -19.59
N ASP A 206 23.35 3.97 -18.41
CA ASP A 206 22.47 3.65 -17.29
C ASP A 206 21.76 4.87 -16.68
N VAL A 207 22.40 6.03 -16.76
CA VAL A 207 21.78 7.30 -16.35
C VAL A 207 20.52 7.61 -17.18
N VAL A 208 20.58 7.32 -18.49
CA VAL A 208 19.43 7.50 -19.38
C VAL A 208 18.33 6.48 -19.06
N LYS A 209 18.71 5.22 -18.79
CA LYS A 209 17.74 4.19 -18.33
C LYS A 209 17.03 4.63 -17.06
N LEU A 210 17.76 5.26 -16.12
CA LEU A 210 17.18 5.81 -14.91
C LEU A 210 16.15 6.90 -15.21
N VAL A 211 16.50 7.87 -16.04
CA VAL A 211 15.58 8.94 -16.44
C VAL A 211 14.32 8.34 -17.08
N GLN A 212 14.49 7.37 -17.97
CA GLN A 212 13.38 6.67 -18.63
C GLN A 212 12.51 5.89 -17.64
N ALA A 213 13.11 5.21 -16.66
CA ALA A 213 12.39 4.51 -15.59
C ALA A 213 11.56 5.49 -14.72
N ILE A 214 12.13 6.64 -14.34
CA ILE A 214 11.43 7.70 -13.58
C ILE A 214 10.25 8.26 -14.39
N LEU A 215 10.37 8.36 -15.71
CA LEU A 215 9.32 8.80 -16.62
C LEU A 215 8.28 7.72 -16.94
N GLY A 216 8.49 6.48 -16.47
CA GLY A 216 7.56 5.36 -16.70
C GLY A 216 7.55 4.86 -18.16
N VAL A 217 8.66 4.98 -18.88
CA VAL A 217 8.80 4.56 -20.28
C VAL A 217 9.85 3.47 -20.45
N ALA A 218 9.88 2.84 -21.64
CA ALA A 218 10.86 1.81 -21.96
C ALA A 218 12.30 2.28 -21.70
N THR A 219 13.07 1.51 -20.93
CA THR A 219 14.44 1.84 -20.50
C THR A 219 15.46 1.43 -21.57
N THR A 220 15.40 2.07 -22.75
CA THR A 220 16.30 1.77 -23.88
C THR A 220 17.75 2.13 -23.58
N GLY A 221 17.99 3.07 -22.67
CA GLY A 221 19.31 3.63 -22.36
C GLY A 221 19.80 4.61 -23.42
N GLU A 222 18.94 5.05 -24.36
CA GLU A 222 19.23 6.07 -25.36
C GLU A 222 18.28 7.27 -25.13
N PHE A 223 18.86 8.46 -24.89
CA PHE A 223 18.10 9.70 -24.70
C PHE A 223 17.67 10.24 -26.07
N ASP A 224 16.64 9.62 -26.63
CA ASP A 224 16.06 9.95 -27.91
C ASP A 224 15.14 11.19 -27.84
N ALA A 225 14.60 11.62 -28.98
CA ALA A 225 13.68 12.75 -29.05
C ALA A 225 12.42 12.54 -28.19
N LYS A 226 11.92 11.29 -28.07
CA LYS A 226 10.76 10.96 -27.24
C LYS A 226 11.08 11.11 -25.77
N THR A 227 12.24 10.63 -25.33
CA THR A 227 12.72 10.81 -23.95
C THR A 227 12.88 12.30 -23.62
N HIS A 228 13.43 13.09 -24.56
CA HIS A 228 13.57 14.55 -24.40
C HIS A 228 12.22 15.24 -24.17
N GLU A 229 11.23 14.95 -25.00
CA GLU A 229 9.88 15.55 -24.87
C GLU A 229 9.20 15.20 -23.54
N LEU A 230 9.38 13.97 -23.09
CA LEU A 230 8.86 13.52 -21.79
C LEU A 230 9.56 14.21 -20.60
N VAL A 231 10.89 14.39 -20.68
CA VAL A 231 11.63 15.18 -19.66
C VAL A 231 11.13 16.61 -19.62
N ARG A 232 10.97 17.28 -20.76
CA ARG A 232 10.42 18.65 -20.82
C ARG A 232 9.03 18.74 -20.20
N THR A 233 8.16 17.81 -20.54
CA THR A 233 6.79 17.74 -19.98
C THR A 233 6.83 17.55 -18.47
N TRP A 234 7.71 16.68 -17.98
CA TRP A 234 7.91 16.46 -16.56
C TRP A 234 8.45 17.72 -15.85
N GLN A 235 9.49 18.35 -16.39
CA GLN A 235 10.05 19.60 -15.86
C GLN A 235 8.99 20.69 -15.79
N LYS A 236 8.21 20.90 -16.85
CA LYS A 236 7.09 21.85 -16.89
C LYS A 236 6.06 21.56 -15.82
N SER A 237 5.70 20.29 -15.59
CA SER A 237 4.76 19.89 -14.56
C SER A 237 5.26 20.16 -13.12
N LYS A 238 6.58 20.31 -12.95
CA LYS A 238 7.25 20.63 -11.67
C LYS A 238 7.62 22.10 -11.53
N GLY A 239 7.26 22.95 -12.48
CA GLY A 239 7.61 24.37 -12.45
C GLY A 239 9.12 24.63 -12.62
N LEU A 240 9.86 23.67 -13.21
CA LEU A 240 11.30 23.78 -13.47
C LEU A 240 11.53 24.44 -14.82
N THR A 241 12.65 25.18 -14.93
CA THR A 241 13.15 25.67 -16.22
C THR A 241 13.52 24.48 -17.11
N TYR A 242 13.21 24.55 -18.40
CA TYR A 242 13.51 23.52 -19.39
C TYR A 242 14.06 24.17 -20.67
N ASP A 243 15.02 23.58 -21.28
CA ASP A 243 15.67 23.89 -22.55
C ASP A 243 15.32 22.85 -23.61
#